data_da279801850bec5d833075e65a33097f
#
_entry.id   da279801850bec5d833075e65a33097f
#
_cell.length_a   1.000
_cell.length_b   1.000
_cell.length_c   1.000
_cell.angle_alpha   90.00
_cell.angle_beta   90.00
_cell.angle_gamma   90.00
#
_symmetry.space_group_name_H-M   'P 1'
#
loop_
_entity.id
_entity.type
_entity.pdbx_description
1 polymer ?
#
loop_
_entity_poly.entity_id
_entity_poly.type
_entity_poly.pdbx_seq_one_letter_code
_entity_poly.pdbx_strand_id
1 'polypeptide(L)'
;MYQRCKRYNIPYRKTGKLVVAHESQRSYVESLLEKSHSLSWPPRSALHLANEPVLPTTLVSGDHARELEPDLAKDITTALWSPETGIVDSHALMESFEKDILESEGGELVYSTRVVRVDPYKGAEAFPTAPSHNGWVVQTVTDGAQEGDALLAKTLINASGLSANLVLNSLLPEASRIPMYYARGSYAAYSGPGISGVSHLIYPCPETGPNKHAFQSLGTHLTLDLQGRVRFGPDLEWISPSTDASDFCFEEENVDFWTQHLAPSESRLEEMHKAVARYLPGVALEGLRADYVGVRPKLVVSGFQDFVIRKDYADGRDGGLMVSLLGIESPGLTSSLAIAEHVVEDVMIS
;
A
#
# COMPACT_ATOMS: atom_id res chain seq x y z
N MET A 1 -6.33 -9.44 9.97
CA MET A 1 -6.72 -9.82 8.59
C MET A 1 -7.43 -11.18 8.54
N TYR A 2 -6.81 -12.34 8.83
CA TYR A 2 -7.42 -13.68 8.69
C TYR A 2 -8.70 -13.90 9.49
N GLN A 3 -8.83 -13.30 10.68
CA GLN A 3 -10.06 -13.37 11.46
C GLN A 3 -11.23 -12.68 10.72
N ARG A 4 -10.95 -11.52 10.08
CA ARG A 4 -11.94 -10.84 9.25
C ARG A 4 -12.33 -11.69 8.05
N CYS A 5 -11.34 -12.27 7.35
CA CYS A 5 -11.61 -13.15 6.22
C CYS A 5 -12.55 -14.30 6.59
N LYS A 6 -12.30 -14.95 7.74
CA LYS A 6 -13.17 -16.01 8.26
C LYS A 6 -14.57 -15.50 8.58
N ARG A 7 -14.68 -14.34 9.27
CA ARG A 7 -15.96 -13.76 9.69
C ARG A 7 -16.86 -13.39 8.52
N TYR A 8 -16.29 -12.85 7.45
CA TYR A 8 -17.02 -12.32 6.29
C TYR A 8 -16.96 -13.25 5.07
N ASN A 9 -16.42 -14.46 5.20
CA ASN A 9 -16.22 -15.42 4.10
C ASN A 9 -15.41 -14.83 2.93
N ILE A 10 -14.41 -13.98 3.23
CA ILE A 10 -13.52 -13.41 2.23
C ILE A 10 -12.54 -14.49 1.80
N PRO A 11 -12.39 -14.76 0.48
CA PRO A 11 -11.42 -15.73 0.00
C PRO A 11 -9.98 -15.33 0.36
N TYR A 12 -9.23 -16.25 0.94
CA TYR A 12 -7.82 -16.07 1.26
C TYR A 12 -7.10 -17.41 1.28
N ARG A 13 -5.78 -17.37 1.18
CA ARG A 13 -4.93 -18.55 1.35
C ARG A 13 -3.64 -18.17 2.07
N LYS A 14 -3.28 -18.91 3.12
CA LYS A 14 -1.95 -18.84 3.74
C LYS A 14 -0.99 -19.62 2.84
N THR A 15 -0.15 -18.90 2.14
CA THR A 15 0.84 -19.49 1.22
C THR A 15 2.20 -19.63 1.87
N GLY A 16 2.50 -18.83 2.88
CA GLY A 16 3.86 -18.60 3.29
C GLY A 16 4.66 -17.79 2.25
N LYS A 17 5.84 -17.37 2.64
CA LYS A 17 6.75 -16.58 1.79
C LYS A 17 8.19 -16.90 2.09
N LEU A 18 8.99 -17.06 1.04
CA LEU A 18 10.45 -17.14 1.09
C LEU A 18 11.03 -15.80 0.61
N VAL A 19 11.84 -15.14 1.44
CA VAL A 19 12.71 -14.06 0.97
C VAL A 19 14.08 -14.68 0.72
N VAL A 20 14.40 -14.91 -0.57
CA VAL A 20 15.57 -15.69 -0.99
C VAL A 20 16.79 -14.80 -1.18
N ALA A 21 17.96 -15.32 -0.77
CA ALA A 21 19.22 -14.59 -0.76
C ALA A 21 20.38 -15.44 -1.30
N HIS A 22 21.22 -14.79 -2.12
CA HIS A 22 22.58 -15.25 -2.41
C HIS A 22 23.49 -14.98 -1.20
N GLU A 23 24.66 -15.60 -1.15
CA GLU A 23 25.59 -15.44 -0.01
C GLU A 23 25.94 -13.98 0.27
N SER A 24 26.14 -13.16 -0.74
CA SER A 24 26.39 -11.72 -0.59
C SER A 24 25.26 -10.92 0.04
N GLN A 25 24.04 -11.47 0.09
CA GLN A 25 22.83 -10.84 0.62
C GLN A 25 22.40 -11.43 1.97
N ARG A 26 23.18 -12.38 2.52
CA ARG A 26 22.85 -13.08 3.77
C ARG A 26 22.61 -12.13 4.94
N SER A 27 23.47 -11.13 5.10
CA SER A 27 23.32 -10.13 6.17
C SER A 27 22.01 -9.36 6.12
N TYR A 28 21.45 -9.18 4.91
CA TYR A 28 20.15 -8.54 4.75
C TYR A 28 19.01 -9.37 5.34
N VAL A 29 18.93 -10.66 5.01
CA VAL A 29 17.87 -11.53 5.58
C VAL A 29 18.06 -11.77 7.07
N GLU A 30 19.31 -11.79 7.57
CA GLU A 30 19.60 -11.85 9.00
C GLU A 30 19.08 -10.59 9.72
N SER A 31 19.29 -9.41 9.16
CA SER A 31 18.74 -8.16 9.71
C SER A 31 17.21 -8.11 9.69
N LEU A 32 16.58 -8.69 8.69
CA LEU A 32 15.11 -8.84 8.65
C LEU A 32 14.61 -9.78 9.75
N LEU A 33 15.31 -10.88 10.01
CA LEU A 33 14.99 -11.79 11.12
C LEU A 33 15.09 -11.06 12.46
N GLU A 34 16.21 -10.37 12.73
CA GLU A 34 16.40 -9.59 13.96
C GLU A 34 15.28 -8.57 14.14
N LYS A 35 14.94 -7.84 13.07
CA LYS A 35 13.84 -6.87 13.09
C LYS A 35 12.51 -7.55 13.42
N SER A 36 12.20 -8.70 12.81
CA SER A 36 10.96 -9.42 13.08
C SER A 36 10.83 -9.88 14.52
N HIS A 37 11.94 -10.31 15.12
CA HIS A 37 11.99 -10.76 16.52
C HIS A 37 12.00 -9.60 17.54
N SER A 38 12.37 -8.39 17.11
CA SER A 38 12.32 -7.19 17.97
C SER A 38 10.91 -6.61 18.12
N LEU A 39 9.96 -7.05 17.30
CA LEU A 39 8.57 -6.58 17.37
C LEU A 39 7.86 -7.20 18.58
N SER A 40 6.98 -6.43 19.19
CA SER A 40 6.14 -6.87 20.30
C SER A 40 4.69 -6.49 20.08
N TRP A 41 3.79 -7.33 20.54
CA TRP A 41 2.38 -7.01 20.59
C TRP A 41 2.12 -5.88 21.60
N PRO A 42 1.06 -5.07 21.42
CA PRO A 42 0.64 -4.13 22.44
C PRO A 42 0.49 -4.81 23.80
N PRO A 43 0.95 -4.20 24.92
CA PRO A 43 1.06 -4.87 26.22
C PRO A 43 -0.24 -5.50 26.76
N ARG A 44 -1.40 -4.98 26.33
CA ARG A 44 -2.72 -5.48 26.76
C ARG A 44 -3.35 -6.48 25.80
N SER A 45 -2.69 -6.82 24.69
CA SER A 45 -3.24 -7.80 23.75
C SER A 45 -3.16 -9.21 24.32
N ALA A 46 -4.15 -10.05 23.99
CA ALA A 46 -4.14 -11.47 24.37
C ALA A 46 -2.91 -12.21 23.80
N LEU A 47 -2.43 -11.81 22.64
CA LEU A 47 -1.25 -12.39 21.98
C LEU A 47 0.05 -12.02 22.71
N HIS A 48 0.15 -10.80 23.25
CA HIS A 48 1.27 -10.41 24.12
C HIS A 48 1.27 -11.23 25.42
N LEU A 49 0.12 -11.39 26.05
CA LEU A 49 -0.03 -12.18 27.27
C LEU A 49 0.27 -13.68 27.05
N ALA A 50 0.00 -14.20 25.85
CA ALA A 50 0.34 -15.55 25.46
C ALA A 50 1.80 -15.72 25.01
N ASN A 51 2.58 -14.64 24.99
CA ASN A 51 3.97 -14.61 24.49
C ASN A 51 4.11 -15.12 23.05
N GLU A 52 3.09 -14.86 22.22
CA GLU A 52 3.11 -15.25 20.81
C GLU A 52 4.01 -14.30 20.00
N PRO A 53 4.85 -14.81 19.10
CA PRO A 53 5.66 -13.94 18.25
C PRO A 53 4.78 -13.11 17.31
N VAL A 54 5.13 -11.83 17.10
CA VAL A 54 4.42 -10.95 16.16
C VAL A 54 4.56 -11.48 14.73
N LEU A 55 5.79 -11.87 14.37
CA LEU A 55 6.13 -12.46 13.08
C LEU A 55 6.94 -13.74 13.31
N PRO A 56 6.34 -14.94 13.16
CA PRO A 56 7.03 -16.20 13.35
C PRO A 56 7.92 -16.53 12.14
N THR A 57 8.98 -15.77 11.95
CA THR A 57 9.93 -15.96 10.85
C THR A 57 11.15 -16.75 11.30
N THR A 58 11.73 -17.51 10.38
CA THR A 58 12.94 -18.31 10.60
C THR A 58 13.87 -18.23 9.39
N LEU A 59 15.20 -18.33 9.63
CA LEU A 59 16.14 -18.55 8.53
C LEU A 59 16.19 -20.05 8.20
N VAL A 60 16.21 -20.33 6.89
CA VAL A 60 16.39 -21.67 6.34
C VAL A 60 17.56 -21.67 5.38
N SER A 61 18.23 -22.84 5.25
CA SER A 61 19.30 -23.03 4.26
C SER A 61 18.74 -22.98 2.83
N GLY A 62 19.60 -22.73 1.85
CA GLY A 62 19.22 -22.79 0.44
C GLY A 62 18.71 -24.19 0.04
N ASP A 63 19.26 -25.27 0.65
CA ASP A 63 18.79 -26.65 0.40
C ASP A 63 17.36 -26.84 0.92
N HIS A 64 17.08 -26.38 2.13
CA HIS A 64 15.72 -26.46 2.67
C HIS A 64 14.73 -25.55 1.90
N ALA A 65 15.18 -24.38 1.43
CA ALA A 65 14.37 -23.55 0.55
C ALA A 65 14.03 -24.26 -0.76
N ARG A 66 14.95 -25.06 -1.34
CA ARG A 66 14.72 -25.88 -2.53
C ARG A 66 13.87 -27.13 -2.24
N GLU A 67 13.84 -27.65 -1.02
CA GLU A 67 12.84 -28.66 -0.64
C GLU A 67 11.41 -28.11 -0.71
N LEU A 68 11.23 -26.83 -0.35
CA LEU A 68 9.94 -26.14 -0.43
C LEU A 68 9.62 -25.72 -1.87
N GLU A 69 10.59 -25.19 -2.60
CA GLU A 69 10.46 -24.67 -3.96
C GLU A 69 11.62 -25.15 -4.83
N PRO A 70 11.47 -26.33 -5.49
CA PRO A 70 12.56 -27.03 -6.18
C PRO A 70 13.21 -26.29 -7.35
N ASP A 71 12.47 -25.35 -7.96
CA ASP A 71 12.95 -24.59 -9.11
C ASP A 71 13.86 -23.39 -8.74
N LEU A 72 14.11 -23.15 -7.44
CA LEU A 72 15.03 -22.10 -6.98
C LEU A 72 16.46 -22.33 -7.48
N ALA A 73 17.11 -21.24 -7.84
CA ALA A 73 18.51 -21.22 -8.27
C ALA A 73 19.43 -21.90 -7.23
N LYS A 74 20.43 -22.64 -7.72
CA LYS A 74 21.37 -23.42 -6.87
C LYS A 74 22.28 -22.53 -6.00
N ASP A 75 22.51 -21.30 -6.40
CA ASP A 75 23.33 -20.31 -5.71
C ASP A 75 22.54 -19.48 -4.67
N ILE A 76 21.24 -19.75 -4.49
CA ILE A 76 20.50 -19.33 -3.30
C ILE A 76 21.01 -20.14 -2.10
N THR A 77 21.65 -19.44 -1.15
CA THR A 77 22.30 -20.06 0.03
C THR A 77 21.46 -19.98 1.29
N THR A 78 20.56 -18.98 1.36
CA THR A 78 19.74 -18.73 2.54
C THR A 78 18.39 -18.16 2.13
N ALA A 79 17.36 -18.41 2.92
CA ALA A 79 16.09 -17.71 2.79
C ALA A 79 15.49 -17.38 4.17
N LEU A 80 14.73 -16.29 4.25
CA LEU A 80 13.86 -16.01 5.39
C LEU A 80 12.48 -16.60 5.10
N TRP A 81 12.09 -17.59 5.89
CA TRP A 81 10.77 -18.19 5.83
C TRP A 81 9.76 -17.43 6.69
N SER A 82 8.64 -17.04 6.11
CA SER A 82 7.53 -16.33 6.78
C SER A 82 6.23 -17.13 6.59
N PRO A 83 5.87 -18.02 7.52
CA PRO A 83 4.75 -18.96 7.36
C PRO A 83 3.37 -18.28 7.40
N GLU A 84 3.24 -17.14 8.06
CA GLU A 84 1.96 -16.44 8.22
C GLU A 84 1.61 -15.52 7.04
N THR A 85 2.49 -15.39 6.06
CA THR A 85 2.19 -14.64 4.83
C THR A 85 1.11 -15.35 4.02
N GLY A 86 0.24 -14.59 3.39
CA GLY A 86 -0.82 -15.12 2.54
C GLY A 86 -1.31 -14.13 1.52
N ILE A 87 -2.30 -14.56 0.77
CA ILE A 87 -3.01 -13.78 -0.24
C ILE A 87 -4.48 -13.67 0.13
N VAL A 88 -5.11 -12.59 -0.27
CA VAL A 88 -6.51 -12.28 0.02
C VAL A 88 -7.19 -11.71 -1.23
N ASP A 89 -8.46 -11.99 -1.39
CA ASP A 89 -9.30 -11.29 -2.36
C ASP A 89 -9.53 -9.86 -1.86
N SER A 90 -8.85 -8.90 -2.49
CA SER A 90 -8.93 -7.49 -2.11
C SER A 90 -10.30 -6.88 -2.39
N HIS A 91 -11.01 -7.33 -3.44
CA HIS A 91 -12.35 -6.85 -3.75
C HIS A 91 -13.35 -7.30 -2.70
N ALA A 92 -13.38 -8.60 -2.39
CA ALA A 92 -14.23 -9.13 -1.33
C ALA A 92 -13.91 -8.51 0.06
N LEU A 93 -12.63 -8.17 0.30
CA LEU A 93 -12.25 -7.43 1.51
C LEU A 93 -12.87 -6.03 1.52
N MET A 94 -12.80 -5.28 0.41
CA MET A 94 -13.41 -3.95 0.30
C MET A 94 -14.93 -4.01 0.41
N GLU A 95 -15.59 -4.95 -0.26
CA GLU A 95 -17.03 -5.19 -0.13
C GLU A 95 -17.45 -5.46 1.33
N SER A 96 -16.60 -6.15 2.10
CA SER A 96 -16.88 -6.37 3.52
C SER A 96 -16.86 -5.09 4.35
N PHE A 97 -16.01 -4.10 4.00
CA PHE A 97 -16.02 -2.79 4.66
C PHE A 97 -17.20 -1.93 4.24
N GLU A 98 -17.55 -1.96 2.96
CA GLU A 98 -18.73 -1.31 2.41
C GLU A 98 -19.99 -1.78 3.14
N LYS A 99 -20.13 -3.10 3.32
CA LYS A 99 -21.21 -3.69 4.10
C LYS A 99 -21.24 -3.20 5.54
N ASP A 100 -20.11 -3.17 6.24
CA ASP A 100 -20.02 -2.65 7.61
C ASP A 100 -20.49 -1.19 7.70
N ILE A 101 -20.14 -0.34 6.71
CA ILE A 101 -20.58 1.05 6.68
C ILE A 101 -22.10 1.13 6.49
N LEU A 102 -22.64 0.41 5.50
CA LEU A 102 -24.08 0.43 5.17
C LEU A 102 -24.96 -0.17 6.29
N GLU A 103 -24.42 -1.12 7.07
CA GLU A 103 -25.13 -1.75 8.20
C GLU A 103 -24.95 -0.93 9.50
N SER A 104 -24.04 0.05 9.55
CA SER A 104 -23.86 0.90 10.72
C SER A 104 -24.92 2.01 10.79
N GLU A 105 -25.38 2.34 11.99
CA GLU A 105 -26.31 3.43 12.20
C GLU A 105 -25.68 4.77 11.78
N GLY A 106 -26.29 5.46 10.82
CA GLY A 106 -25.81 6.74 10.27
C GLY A 106 -24.61 6.61 9.31
N GLY A 107 -24.20 5.38 8.96
CA GLY A 107 -23.20 5.17 7.93
C GLY A 107 -23.77 5.42 6.54
N GLU A 108 -23.05 6.19 5.72
CA GLU A 108 -23.43 6.50 4.35
C GLU A 108 -22.22 6.39 3.42
N LEU A 109 -22.44 5.86 2.22
CA LEU A 109 -21.46 5.81 1.12
C LEU A 109 -21.97 6.64 -0.04
N VAL A 110 -21.16 7.57 -0.49
CA VAL A 110 -21.46 8.45 -1.61
C VAL A 110 -20.48 8.17 -2.75
N TYR A 111 -20.97 7.56 -3.82
CA TYR A 111 -20.18 7.20 -5.00
C TYR A 111 -20.20 8.30 -6.05
N SER A 112 -19.31 8.21 -7.03
CA SER A 112 -19.17 9.17 -8.13
C SER A 112 -19.10 10.62 -7.67
N THR A 113 -18.60 10.84 -6.45
CA THR A 113 -18.52 12.15 -5.83
C THR A 113 -17.06 12.49 -5.49
N ARG A 114 -16.58 13.57 -6.09
CA ARG A 114 -15.23 14.07 -5.90
C ARG A 114 -15.22 15.25 -4.92
N VAL A 115 -14.30 15.20 -3.95
CA VAL A 115 -13.98 16.38 -3.13
C VAL A 115 -13.15 17.33 -3.98
N VAL A 116 -13.65 18.55 -4.17
CA VAL A 116 -12.97 19.56 -4.98
C VAL A 116 -12.29 20.64 -4.14
N ARG A 117 -12.76 20.84 -2.89
CA ARG A 117 -12.18 21.82 -1.98
C ARG A 117 -12.50 21.47 -0.53
N VAL A 118 -11.58 21.82 0.36
CA VAL A 118 -11.77 21.75 1.82
C VAL A 118 -11.39 23.10 2.39
N ASP A 119 -12.24 23.66 3.24
CA ASP A 119 -12.00 24.94 3.92
C ASP A 119 -12.19 24.78 5.44
N PRO A 120 -11.36 25.42 6.28
CA PRO A 120 -11.58 25.44 7.72
C PRO A 120 -12.84 26.24 8.07
N TYR A 121 -13.64 25.66 8.97
CA TYR A 121 -14.84 26.30 9.50
C TYR A 121 -14.66 26.62 10.99
N LYS A 122 -14.84 27.89 11.36
CA LYS A 122 -14.75 28.38 12.73
C LYS A 122 -16.14 28.81 13.22
N GLY A 123 -16.80 27.89 13.91
CA GLY A 123 -18.22 27.95 14.23
C GLY A 123 -18.73 29.25 14.84
N ALA A 124 -18.05 29.79 15.84
CA ALA A 124 -18.54 31.00 16.57
C ALA A 124 -18.38 32.28 15.75
N GLU A 125 -17.56 32.32 14.72
CA GLU A 125 -17.25 33.52 13.93
C GLU A 125 -18.11 33.62 12.66
N ALA A 126 -18.79 32.54 12.24
CA ALA A 126 -19.39 32.50 10.92
C ALA A 126 -20.78 33.15 10.82
N PHE A 127 -21.76 32.74 11.63
CA PHE A 127 -23.14 33.27 11.68
C PHE A 127 -23.86 32.89 12.96
N PRO A 128 -24.80 33.69 13.48
CA PRO A 128 -25.53 33.37 14.72
C PRO A 128 -26.38 32.10 14.70
N THR A 129 -26.74 31.65 13.52
CA THR A 129 -27.57 30.42 13.31
C THR A 129 -26.77 29.19 12.89
N ALA A 130 -25.45 29.38 12.71
CA ALA A 130 -24.58 28.30 12.26
C ALA A 130 -24.15 27.39 13.44
N PRO A 131 -23.71 26.13 13.18
CA PRO A 131 -23.17 25.26 14.20
C PRO A 131 -22.00 25.92 14.95
N SER A 132 -22.00 25.84 16.28
CA SER A 132 -21.00 26.52 17.14
C SER A 132 -19.65 25.78 17.23
N HIS A 133 -19.54 24.58 16.67
CA HIS A 133 -18.31 23.81 16.69
C HIS A 133 -17.42 24.09 15.48
N ASN A 134 -16.13 24.01 15.67
CA ASN A 134 -15.14 24.07 14.60
C ASN A 134 -15.18 22.79 13.75
N GLY A 135 -14.78 22.88 12.48
CA GLY A 135 -14.84 21.76 11.55
C GLY A 135 -14.29 22.12 10.17
N TRP A 136 -14.74 21.39 9.18
CA TRP A 136 -14.30 21.50 7.79
C TRP A 136 -15.49 21.59 6.86
N VAL A 137 -15.53 22.58 6.00
CA VAL A 137 -16.46 22.63 4.87
C VAL A 137 -15.84 21.82 3.75
N VAL A 138 -16.48 20.70 3.41
CA VAL A 138 -16.05 19.81 2.33
C VAL A 138 -16.95 20.07 1.13
N GLN A 139 -16.40 20.63 0.07
CA GLN A 139 -17.11 20.90 -1.17
C GLN A 139 -16.93 19.72 -2.13
N THR A 140 -18.01 19.26 -2.73
CA THR A 140 -18.05 18.08 -3.56
C THR A 140 -18.77 18.32 -4.87
N VAL A 141 -18.41 17.55 -5.89
CA VAL A 141 -19.10 17.47 -7.17
C VAL A 141 -19.41 16.00 -7.47
N THR A 142 -20.67 15.71 -7.69
CA THR A 142 -21.13 14.37 -8.10
C THR A 142 -21.26 14.30 -9.63
N ASP A 143 -20.81 13.21 -10.23
CA ASP A 143 -20.88 13.02 -11.68
C ASP A 143 -22.30 13.23 -12.21
N GLY A 144 -22.42 14.04 -13.25
CA GLY A 144 -23.71 14.41 -13.86
C GLY A 144 -24.50 15.51 -13.13
N ALA A 145 -24.03 16.00 -11.95
CA ALA A 145 -24.64 17.14 -11.29
C ALA A 145 -24.22 18.46 -11.98
N GLN A 146 -25.15 19.41 -12.05
CA GLN A 146 -24.88 20.75 -12.59
C GLN A 146 -24.30 21.72 -11.53
N GLU A 147 -24.52 21.42 -10.25
CA GLU A 147 -24.07 22.20 -9.12
C GLU A 147 -23.32 21.30 -8.12
N GLY A 148 -22.35 21.87 -7.44
CA GLY A 148 -21.64 21.20 -6.35
C GLY A 148 -22.44 21.27 -5.04
N ASP A 149 -22.15 20.32 -4.16
CA ASP A 149 -22.66 20.27 -2.80
C ASP A 149 -21.56 20.62 -1.79
N ALA A 150 -21.98 20.96 -0.57
CA ALA A 150 -21.06 21.17 0.53
C ALA A 150 -21.62 20.57 1.82
N LEU A 151 -20.74 19.91 2.58
CA LEU A 151 -21.06 19.37 3.89
C LEU A 151 -20.12 19.94 4.96
N LEU A 152 -20.60 20.03 6.20
CA LEU A 152 -19.80 20.40 7.35
C LEU A 152 -19.42 19.15 8.14
N ALA A 153 -18.13 18.85 8.17
CA ALA A 153 -17.57 17.74 8.93
C ALA A 153 -16.91 18.25 10.23
N LYS A 154 -17.25 17.67 11.38
CA LYS A 154 -16.54 17.93 12.64
C LYS A 154 -15.14 17.36 12.64
N THR A 155 -15.01 16.17 12.07
CA THR A 155 -13.74 15.45 11.88
C THR A 155 -13.66 15.02 10.43
N LEU A 156 -12.53 15.25 9.81
CA LEU A 156 -12.24 14.85 8.43
C LEU A 156 -11.07 13.86 8.39
N ILE A 157 -11.27 12.71 7.76
CA ILE A 157 -10.17 11.76 7.51
C ILE A 157 -9.89 11.73 6.01
N ASN A 158 -8.75 12.29 5.63
CA ASN A 158 -8.25 12.25 4.27
C ASN A 158 -7.51 10.94 4.01
N ALA A 159 -8.21 9.96 3.47
CA ALA A 159 -7.70 8.64 3.08
C ALA A 159 -7.72 8.45 1.54
N SER A 160 -7.56 9.55 0.79
CA SER A 160 -7.73 9.57 -0.68
C SER A 160 -6.53 9.02 -1.48
N GLY A 161 -5.59 8.32 -0.83
CA GLY A 161 -4.53 7.55 -1.49
C GLY A 161 -3.63 8.41 -2.37
N LEU A 162 -3.68 8.20 -3.69
CA LEU A 162 -2.87 8.97 -4.66
C LEU A 162 -3.19 10.46 -4.69
N SER A 163 -4.35 10.88 -4.20
CA SER A 163 -4.76 12.29 -4.14
C SER A 163 -4.61 12.91 -2.75
N ALA A 164 -4.10 12.16 -1.75
CA ALA A 164 -4.10 12.61 -0.36
C ALA A 164 -3.29 13.91 -0.13
N ASN A 165 -2.17 14.06 -0.85
CA ASN A 165 -1.38 15.29 -0.80
C ASN A 165 -2.10 16.47 -1.43
N LEU A 166 -2.93 16.29 -2.47
CA LEU A 166 -3.67 17.36 -3.12
C LEU A 166 -4.66 17.99 -2.13
N VAL A 167 -5.44 17.16 -1.44
CA VAL A 167 -6.38 17.62 -0.41
C VAL A 167 -5.65 18.37 0.69
N LEU A 168 -4.56 17.82 1.24
CA LEU A 168 -3.80 18.47 2.31
C LEU A 168 -3.12 19.77 1.84
N ASN A 169 -2.46 19.74 0.68
CA ASN A 169 -1.70 20.88 0.18
C ASN A 169 -2.57 22.08 -0.22
N SER A 170 -3.88 21.85 -0.46
CA SER A 170 -4.82 22.96 -0.66
C SER A 170 -4.96 23.85 0.59
N LEU A 171 -4.66 23.30 1.76
CA LEU A 171 -4.73 23.98 3.05
C LEU A 171 -3.39 24.57 3.51
N LEU A 172 -2.29 24.17 2.88
CA LEU A 172 -0.94 24.52 3.32
C LEU A 172 -0.34 25.66 2.49
N PRO A 173 0.42 26.57 3.13
CA PRO A 173 1.28 27.50 2.41
C PRO A 173 2.24 26.73 1.51
N GLU A 174 2.61 27.27 0.36
CA GLU A 174 3.47 26.63 -0.64
C GLU A 174 4.76 26.04 -0.05
N ALA A 175 5.45 26.79 0.81
CA ALA A 175 6.68 26.35 1.47
C ALA A 175 6.50 25.15 2.44
N SER A 176 5.26 24.81 2.80
CA SER A 176 4.92 23.73 3.73
C SER A 176 4.26 22.54 3.03
N ARG A 177 4.07 22.60 1.73
CA ARG A 177 3.44 21.53 0.95
C ARG A 177 4.27 20.25 0.97
N ILE A 178 3.58 19.12 1.02
CA ILE A 178 4.19 17.78 1.03
C ILE A 178 4.18 17.24 -0.39
N PRO A 179 5.35 16.95 -0.96
CA PRO A 179 5.41 16.36 -2.31
C PRO A 179 4.86 14.93 -2.30
N MET A 180 4.33 14.49 -3.44
CA MET A 180 3.98 13.11 -3.71
C MET A 180 4.66 12.69 -5.02
N TYR A 181 5.31 11.56 -4.99
CA TYR A 181 5.92 10.92 -6.15
C TYR A 181 5.13 9.65 -6.49
N TYR A 182 5.08 9.31 -7.75
CA TYR A 182 4.25 8.21 -8.22
C TYR A 182 5.13 7.14 -8.86
N ALA A 183 5.07 5.94 -8.30
CA ALA A 183 5.79 4.79 -8.80
C ALA A 183 4.83 3.78 -9.43
N ARG A 184 4.89 3.64 -10.74
CA ARG A 184 4.17 2.63 -11.50
C ARG A 184 4.84 1.28 -11.31
N GLY A 185 4.06 0.24 -11.04
CA GLY A 185 4.53 -1.14 -10.96
C GLY A 185 3.73 -2.02 -11.91
N SER A 186 4.39 -2.65 -12.86
CA SER A 186 3.78 -3.58 -13.82
C SER A 186 3.91 -5.02 -13.33
N TYR A 187 2.90 -5.82 -13.65
CA TYR A 187 2.88 -7.25 -13.36
C TYR A 187 2.73 -8.05 -14.66
N ALA A 188 3.31 -9.23 -14.69
CA ALA A 188 3.18 -10.18 -15.77
C ALA A 188 2.62 -11.50 -15.24
N ALA A 189 1.59 -12.03 -15.91
CA ALA A 189 1.15 -13.40 -15.74
C ALA A 189 2.18 -14.34 -16.39
N TYR A 190 2.37 -15.52 -15.81
CA TYR A 190 3.31 -16.50 -16.31
C TYR A 190 2.68 -17.87 -16.49
N SER A 191 2.97 -18.46 -17.64
CA SER A 191 2.64 -19.84 -17.95
C SER A 191 3.77 -20.45 -18.76
N GLY A 192 4.58 -21.33 -18.14
CA GLY A 192 5.75 -21.90 -18.78
C GLY A 192 6.56 -22.78 -17.84
N PRO A 193 7.76 -23.22 -18.24
CA PRO A 193 8.64 -24.05 -17.43
C PRO A 193 9.24 -23.29 -16.25
N GLY A 194 9.89 -24.01 -15.32
CA GLY A 194 10.66 -23.44 -14.22
C GLY A 194 9.85 -22.96 -13.01
N ILE A 195 8.59 -23.39 -12.90
CA ILE A 195 7.69 -23.12 -11.77
C ILE A 195 6.87 -24.36 -11.40
N SER A 196 7.46 -25.54 -11.46
CA SER A 196 6.76 -26.81 -11.22
C SER A 196 6.28 -26.91 -9.78
N GLY A 197 4.97 -26.78 -9.57
CA GLY A 197 4.35 -26.98 -8.26
C GLY A 197 4.61 -25.87 -7.26
N VAL A 198 4.96 -24.66 -7.70
CA VAL A 198 5.12 -23.48 -6.82
C VAL A 198 3.89 -23.29 -5.95
N SER A 199 4.12 -23.20 -4.64
CA SER A 199 3.06 -23.09 -3.63
C SER A 199 3.24 -21.92 -2.68
N HIS A 200 4.41 -21.30 -2.67
CA HIS A 200 4.77 -20.20 -1.80
C HIS A 200 5.04 -18.90 -2.59
N LEU A 201 4.94 -17.76 -1.94
CA LEU A 201 5.43 -16.50 -2.50
C LEU A 201 6.96 -16.48 -2.43
N ILE A 202 7.61 -16.02 -3.50
CA ILE A 202 9.08 -15.96 -3.57
C ILE A 202 9.50 -14.53 -3.85
N TYR A 203 10.23 -13.93 -2.91
CA TYR A 203 10.71 -12.56 -2.96
C TYR A 203 12.24 -12.57 -3.02
N PRO A 204 12.88 -12.07 -4.08
CA PRO A 204 14.34 -11.90 -4.06
C PRO A 204 14.72 -10.79 -3.10
N CYS A 205 15.89 -10.90 -2.48
CA CYS A 205 16.49 -9.76 -1.79
C CYS A 205 16.77 -8.62 -2.76
N PRO A 206 16.62 -7.35 -2.32
CA PRO A 206 17.03 -6.21 -3.12
C PRO A 206 18.54 -6.27 -3.37
N GLU A 207 18.98 -5.70 -4.49
CA GLU A 207 20.41 -5.53 -4.73
C GLU A 207 20.98 -4.51 -3.74
N THR A 208 21.84 -4.97 -2.84
CA THR A 208 22.56 -4.13 -1.89
C THR A 208 23.91 -3.72 -2.48
N GLY A 209 23.90 -2.88 -3.54
CA GLY A 209 25.13 -2.31 -4.10
C GLY A 209 25.54 -1.00 -3.40
N PRO A 210 26.75 -0.45 -3.71
CA PRO A 210 27.18 0.83 -3.17
C PRO A 210 26.25 2.00 -3.52
N ASN A 211 25.42 1.85 -4.52
CA ASN A 211 24.32 2.75 -4.82
C ASN A 211 23.08 2.34 -4.03
N LYS A 212 22.94 2.88 -2.81
CA LYS A 212 21.79 2.69 -1.90
C LYS A 212 20.41 3.06 -2.50
N HIS A 213 20.34 3.40 -3.77
CA HIS A 213 19.11 3.68 -4.52
C HIS A 213 18.28 2.42 -4.83
N ALA A 214 18.81 1.22 -4.60
CA ALA A 214 18.12 -0.06 -4.83
C ALA A 214 16.98 -0.36 -3.85
N PHE A 215 16.79 0.45 -2.80
CA PHE A 215 15.74 0.25 -1.78
C PHE A 215 14.34 0.71 -2.20
N GLN A 216 14.08 0.89 -3.48
CA GLN A 216 12.77 1.37 -3.94
C GLN A 216 11.73 0.25 -4.08
N SER A 217 12.16 -0.99 -4.27
CA SER A 217 11.31 -2.18 -4.20
C SER A 217 12.15 -3.42 -3.87
N LEU A 218 11.50 -4.47 -3.34
CA LEU A 218 12.16 -5.78 -3.09
C LEU A 218 12.48 -6.57 -4.38
N GLY A 219 12.44 -5.92 -5.54
CA GLY A 219 12.62 -6.56 -6.84
C GLY A 219 11.34 -7.20 -7.39
N THR A 220 11.45 -7.85 -8.53
CA THR A 220 10.33 -8.56 -9.17
C THR A 220 10.05 -9.86 -8.43
N HIS A 221 8.92 -9.93 -7.73
CA HIS A 221 8.50 -11.07 -6.91
C HIS A 221 7.78 -12.12 -7.74
N LEU A 222 7.76 -13.38 -7.26
CA LEU A 222 6.75 -14.35 -7.63
C LEU A 222 5.59 -14.26 -6.64
N THR A 223 4.39 -14.04 -7.17
CA THR A 223 3.14 -14.08 -6.40
C THR A 223 2.17 -15.09 -7.00
N LEU A 224 1.21 -15.52 -6.20
CA LEU A 224 0.16 -16.45 -6.60
C LEU A 224 -1.20 -15.76 -6.52
N ASP A 225 -2.11 -16.11 -7.41
CA ASP A 225 -3.52 -15.82 -7.17
C ASP A 225 -4.20 -16.96 -6.37
N LEU A 226 -5.47 -16.79 -6.06
CA LEU A 226 -6.24 -17.78 -5.30
C LEU A 226 -6.40 -19.12 -6.03
N GLN A 227 -6.25 -19.15 -7.36
CA GLN A 227 -6.27 -20.33 -8.19
C GLN A 227 -4.88 -20.98 -8.34
N GLY A 228 -3.83 -20.36 -7.79
CA GLY A 228 -2.46 -20.84 -7.86
C GLY A 228 -1.74 -20.44 -9.15
N ARG A 229 -2.28 -19.52 -9.94
CA ARG A 229 -1.60 -18.99 -11.14
C ARG A 229 -0.50 -18.05 -10.70
N VAL A 230 0.64 -18.14 -11.40
CA VAL A 230 1.83 -17.34 -11.09
C VAL A 230 1.78 -15.99 -11.76
N ARG A 231 2.20 -14.97 -11.01
CA ARG A 231 2.49 -13.63 -11.49
C ARG A 231 3.86 -13.19 -11.02
N PHE A 232 4.55 -12.47 -11.87
CA PHE A 232 5.80 -11.78 -11.54
C PHE A 232 5.57 -10.27 -11.50
N GLY A 233 6.19 -9.60 -10.54
CA GLY A 233 6.07 -8.16 -10.37
C GLY A 233 6.04 -7.74 -8.90
N PRO A 234 5.95 -6.43 -8.66
CA PRO A 234 6.04 -5.41 -9.68
C PRO A 234 7.48 -5.15 -10.14
N ASP A 235 7.62 -4.55 -11.31
CA ASP A 235 8.77 -3.70 -11.62
C ASP A 235 8.58 -2.31 -10.99
N LEU A 236 9.45 -1.35 -11.31
CA LEU A 236 9.28 0.02 -10.84
C LEU A 236 9.65 1.01 -11.94
N GLU A 237 8.72 1.92 -12.22
CA GLU A 237 8.88 3.04 -13.14
C GLU A 237 8.32 4.31 -12.48
N TRP A 238 9.14 5.38 -12.45
CA TRP A 238 8.65 6.67 -11.99
C TRP A 238 7.78 7.31 -13.06
N ILE A 239 6.60 7.80 -12.66
CA ILE A 239 5.71 8.57 -13.52
C ILE A 239 5.50 9.96 -12.90
N SER A 240 5.33 10.95 -13.74
CA SER A 240 5.07 12.34 -13.34
C SER A 240 3.91 12.88 -14.15
N PRO A 241 3.15 13.84 -13.61
CA PRO A 241 2.31 14.71 -14.45
C PRO A 241 3.20 15.32 -15.54
N SER A 242 2.66 15.66 -16.69
CA SER A 242 3.43 16.21 -17.81
C SER A 242 4.28 17.43 -17.38
N THR A 243 5.46 17.58 -17.97
CA THR A 243 6.61 18.35 -17.50
C THR A 243 6.49 19.88 -17.50
N ASP A 244 5.34 20.46 -17.75
CA ASP A 244 5.10 21.91 -17.64
C ASP A 244 4.66 22.33 -16.23
N ALA A 245 4.89 21.51 -15.24
CA ALA A 245 4.47 21.69 -13.85
C ALA A 245 5.37 22.66 -13.07
N SER A 246 5.50 23.91 -13.49
CA SER A 246 5.78 25.04 -12.58
C SER A 246 4.56 25.43 -11.73
N ASP A 247 3.36 24.95 -12.07
CA ASP A 247 2.13 25.17 -11.35
C ASP A 247 1.51 23.86 -10.88
N PHE A 248 1.72 23.53 -9.60
CA PHE A 248 0.86 22.60 -8.85
C PHE A 248 -0.52 23.23 -8.62
N CYS A 249 -1.14 23.66 -9.70
CA CYS A 249 -2.53 24.11 -9.66
C CYS A 249 -3.44 22.87 -9.79
N PHE A 250 -4.55 22.91 -9.07
CA PHE A 250 -5.71 22.02 -9.27
C PHE A 250 -6.33 22.23 -10.67
N GLU A 251 -5.54 22.12 -11.71
CA GLU A 251 -6.10 22.02 -13.06
C GLU A 251 -6.72 20.64 -13.18
N GLU A 252 -7.99 20.58 -13.51
CA GLU A 252 -8.80 19.35 -13.59
C GLU A 252 -8.16 18.25 -14.43
N GLU A 253 -7.32 18.62 -15.40
CA GLU A 253 -6.62 17.70 -16.31
C GLU A 253 -5.49 16.89 -15.66
N ASN A 254 -4.98 17.27 -14.49
CA ASN A 254 -3.82 16.65 -13.86
C ASN A 254 -4.15 15.84 -12.59
N VAL A 255 -5.37 15.90 -12.08
CA VAL A 255 -5.73 15.28 -10.79
C VAL A 255 -5.63 13.76 -10.85
N ASP A 256 -5.95 13.15 -11.97
CA ASP A 256 -5.96 11.70 -12.20
C ASP A 256 -5.01 11.27 -13.33
N PHE A 257 -3.90 11.99 -13.52
CA PHE A 257 -2.94 11.71 -14.60
C PHE A 257 -2.44 10.25 -14.60
N TRP A 258 -2.35 9.61 -13.44
CA TRP A 258 -1.91 8.21 -13.31
C TRP A 258 -2.84 7.22 -14.01
N THR A 259 -4.09 7.55 -14.26
CA THR A 259 -5.05 6.68 -14.97
C THR A 259 -4.56 6.34 -16.38
N GLN A 260 -3.86 7.27 -17.04
CA GLN A 260 -3.27 7.06 -18.36
C GLN A 260 -2.11 6.05 -18.33
N HIS A 261 -1.55 5.79 -17.14
CA HIS A 261 -0.42 4.88 -16.94
C HIS A 261 -0.85 3.48 -16.46
N LEU A 262 -2.15 3.19 -16.39
CA LEU A 262 -2.66 1.89 -15.92
C LEU A 262 -2.75 0.82 -17.01
N ALA A 263 -2.51 1.16 -18.27
CA ALA A 263 -2.52 0.19 -19.35
C ALA A 263 -1.28 -0.74 -19.26
N PRO A 264 -1.46 -2.08 -19.24
CA PRO A 264 -0.34 -3.01 -19.29
C PRO A 264 0.46 -2.86 -20.59
N SER A 265 1.78 -3.10 -20.51
CA SER A 265 2.70 -3.04 -21.64
C SER A 265 3.70 -4.19 -21.59
N GLU A 266 4.00 -4.76 -22.76
CA GLU A 266 5.01 -5.81 -22.91
C GLU A 266 6.45 -5.26 -22.94
N SER A 267 6.64 -3.95 -23.02
CA SER A 267 7.95 -3.32 -23.18
C SER A 267 8.97 -3.63 -22.07
N ARG A 268 8.48 -4.06 -20.90
CA ARG A 268 9.34 -4.34 -19.73
C ARG A 268 9.48 -5.83 -19.40
N LEU A 269 8.88 -6.72 -20.19
CA LEU A 269 8.91 -8.17 -19.93
C LEU A 269 10.34 -8.75 -19.96
N GLU A 270 11.22 -8.25 -20.83
CA GLU A 270 12.62 -8.68 -20.87
C GLU A 270 13.39 -8.31 -19.59
N GLU A 271 13.18 -7.11 -19.05
CA GLU A 271 13.82 -6.69 -17.80
C GLU A 271 13.28 -7.48 -16.62
N MET A 272 11.98 -7.70 -16.60
CA MET A 272 11.31 -8.53 -15.59
C MET A 272 11.83 -9.98 -15.64
N HIS A 273 11.96 -10.56 -16.84
CA HIS A 273 12.55 -11.90 -17.04
C HIS A 273 13.96 -11.98 -16.48
N LYS A 274 14.84 -11.00 -16.80
CA LYS A 274 16.22 -10.95 -16.29
C LYS A 274 16.25 -10.93 -14.75
N ALA A 275 15.35 -10.19 -14.12
CA ALA A 275 15.26 -10.14 -12.66
C ALA A 275 14.80 -11.47 -12.07
N VAL A 276 13.80 -12.11 -12.68
CA VAL A 276 13.24 -13.41 -12.23
C VAL A 276 14.22 -14.55 -12.43
N ALA A 277 14.92 -14.61 -13.57
CA ALA A 277 15.88 -15.67 -13.91
C ALA A 277 17.05 -15.77 -12.90
N ARG A 278 17.30 -14.73 -12.10
CA ARG A 278 18.33 -14.75 -11.05
C ARG A 278 17.99 -15.69 -9.89
N TYR A 279 16.71 -15.90 -9.61
CA TYR A 279 16.29 -16.80 -8.53
C TYR A 279 15.45 -17.99 -9.02
N LEU A 280 14.88 -17.90 -10.24
CA LEU A 280 14.16 -18.98 -10.93
C LEU A 280 14.69 -19.12 -12.36
N PRO A 281 15.85 -19.76 -12.54
CA PRO A 281 16.56 -19.79 -13.84
C PRO A 281 15.83 -20.60 -14.92
N GLY A 282 14.85 -21.43 -14.55
CA GLY A 282 14.03 -22.20 -15.50
C GLY A 282 12.87 -21.41 -16.12
N VAL A 283 12.61 -20.18 -15.68
CA VAL A 283 11.55 -19.32 -16.24
C VAL A 283 11.96 -18.84 -17.64
N ALA A 284 11.06 -18.98 -18.62
CA ALA A 284 11.28 -18.60 -20.02
C ALA A 284 10.54 -17.28 -20.34
N LEU A 285 11.18 -16.40 -21.12
CA LEU A 285 10.61 -15.10 -21.52
C LEU A 285 9.27 -15.28 -22.25
N GLU A 286 9.17 -16.28 -23.10
CA GLU A 286 8.00 -16.57 -23.93
C GLU A 286 6.75 -16.94 -23.11
N GLY A 287 6.94 -17.33 -21.84
CA GLY A 287 5.85 -17.60 -20.90
C GLY A 287 5.25 -16.38 -20.23
N LEU A 288 5.91 -15.22 -20.30
CA LEU A 288 5.44 -13.96 -19.72
C LEU A 288 4.42 -13.26 -20.62
N ARG A 289 3.40 -12.69 -20.00
CA ARG A 289 2.41 -11.83 -20.64
C ARG A 289 2.10 -10.65 -19.72
N ALA A 290 2.01 -9.45 -20.26
CA ALA A 290 1.58 -8.30 -19.47
C ALA A 290 0.19 -8.55 -18.86
N ASP A 291 0.02 -8.24 -17.59
CA ASP A 291 -1.22 -8.53 -16.84
C ASP A 291 -1.86 -7.23 -16.34
N TYR A 292 -1.45 -6.69 -15.20
CA TYR A 292 -2.00 -5.46 -14.66
C TYR A 292 -0.91 -4.50 -14.18
N VAL A 293 -1.33 -3.29 -13.87
CA VAL A 293 -0.48 -2.21 -13.39
C VAL A 293 -1.09 -1.59 -12.14
N GLY A 294 -0.24 -1.22 -11.19
CA GLY A 294 -0.63 -0.41 -10.04
C GLY A 294 0.25 0.84 -9.92
N VAL A 295 -0.25 1.87 -9.27
CA VAL A 295 0.52 3.07 -8.95
C VAL A 295 0.61 3.23 -7.44
N ARG A 296 1.80 3.54 -6.94
CA ARG A 296 2.09 3.71 -5.52
C ARG A 296 2.37 5.17 -5.19
N PRO A 297 1.71 5.74 -4.17
CA PRO A 297 2.07 7.05 -3.63
C PRO A 297 3.35 6.94 -2.80
N LYS A 298 4.38 7.70 -3.16
CA LYS A 298 5.63 7.76 -2.41
C LYS A 298 5.92 9.19 -1.95
N LEU A 299 6.40 9.33 -0.71
CA LEU A 299 6.75 10.63 -0.14
C LEU A 299 8.22 11.02 -0.41
N VAL A 300 9.03 10.06 -0.86
CA VAL A 300 10.43 10.28 -1.24
C VAL A 300 10.78 9.49 -2.50
N VAL A 301 11.70 9.99 -3.30
CA VAL A 301 12.21 9.32 -4.51
C VAL A 301 13.33 8.32 -4.22
N SER A 302 13.94 8.41 -3.05
CA SER A 302 15.07 7.53 -2.66
C SER A 302 15.02 7.22 -1.17
N GLY A 303 15.46 6.03 -0.80
CA GLY A 303 15.44 5.56 0.58
C GLY A 303 14.07 5.02 1.01
N PHE A 304 13.94 4.81 2.31
CA PHE A 304 12.71 4.36 2.96
C PHE A 304 12.03 5.53 3.67
N GLN A 305 10.73 5.66 3.45
CA GLN A 305 9.87 6.56 4.20
C GLN A 305 8.65 5.76 4.66
N ASP A 306 8.38 5.80 5.96
CA ASP A 306 7.18 5.18 6.52
C ASP A 306 5.92 6.00 6.21
N PHE A 307 4.76 5.42 6.45
CA PHE A 307 3.47 6.11 6.33
C PHE A 307 3.44 7.34 7.24
N VAL A 308 2.82 8.40 6.75
CA VAL A 308 2.66 9.63 7.54
C VAL A 308 1.18 9.80 7.90
N ILE A 309 0.90 9.82 9.20
CA ILE A 309 -0.42 10.11 9.77
C ILE A 309 -0.32 11.49 10.40
N ARG A 310 -0.91 12.48 9.76
CA ARG A 310 -0.79 13.89 10.14
C ARG A 310 -2.09 14.44 10.70
N LYS A 311 -2.02 15.18 11.79
CA LYS A 311 -3.13 15.95 12.38
C LYS A 311 -3.04 17.42 11.98
N ASP A 312 -4.15 17.99 11.54
CA ASP A 312 -4.34 19.43 11.33
C ASP A 312 -5.67 19.84 11.99
N TYR A 313 -5.81 21.09 12.39
CA TYR A 313 -6.98 21.59 13.08
C TYR A 313 -7.52 22.84 12.38
N ALA A 314 -8.85 22.93 12.24
CA ALA A 314 -9.51 24.01 11.53
C ALA A 314 -9.26 25.40 12.18
N ASP A 315 -9.10 25.46 13.51
CA ASP A 315 -8.75 26.66 14.25
C ASP A 315 -7.24 26.79 14.56
N GLY A 316 -6.43 25.86 14.07
CA GLY A 316 -4.99 25.81 14.30
C GLY A 316 -4.56 25.31 15.69
N ARG A 317 -5.50 24.79 16.50
CA ARG A 317 -5.23 24.32 17.87
C ARG A 317 -5.81 22.93 18.13
N ASP A 318 -7.09 22.83 18.53
CA ASP A 318 -7.71 21.59 18.99
C ASP A 318 -9.17 21.39 18.53
N GLY A 319 -9.70 22.30 17.71
CA GLY A 319 -11.06 22.20 17.18
C GLY A 319 -11.11 21.87 15.68
N GLY A 320 -12.00 20.97 15.29
CA GLY A 320 -12.13 20.53 13.90
C GLY A 320 -10.92 19.73 13.42
N LEU A 321 -10.76 18.52 13.91
CA LEU A 321 -9.64 17.63 13.56
C LEU A 321 -9.71 17.19 12.10
N MET A 322 -8.59 17.28 11.38
CA MET A 322 -8.34 16.58 10.12
C MET A 322 -7.17 15.63 10.28
N VAL A 323 -7.35 14.38 9.85
CA VAL A 323 -6.29 13.37 9.80
C VAL A 323 -5.98 13.06 8.35
N SER A 324 -4.76 13.31 7.91
CA SER A 324 -4.30 12.97 6.56
C SER A 324 -3.40 11.74 6.59
N LEU A 325 -3.78 10.72 5.80
CA LEU A 325 -3.03 9.47 5.61
C LEU A 325 -2.21 9.57 4.32
N LEU A 326 -0.90 9.77 4.46
CA LEU A 326 -0.01 10.06 3.32
C LEU A 326 0.96 8.91 3.09
N GLY A 327 1.23 8.63 1.81
CA GLY A 327 2.22 7.62 1.42
C GLY A 327 1.83 6.19 1.82
N ILE A 328 0.53 5.91 1.98
CA ILE A 328 0.06 4.55 2.28
C ILE A 328 0.18 3.69 1.02
N GLU A 329 1.33 3.06 0.87
CA GLU A 329 1.63 2.09 -0.18
C GLU A 329 1.67 0.65 0.38
N SER A 330 2.45 -0.26 -0.18
CA SER A 330 2.66 -1.60 0.40
C SER A 330 3.45 -1.50 1.73
N PRO A 331 2.99 -2.12 2.82
CA PRO A 331 1.87 -3.07 2.96
C PRO A 331 0.53 -2.47 3.43
N GLY A 332 0.10 -1.33 2.89
CA GLY A 332 -1.09 -0.58 3.35
C GLY A 332 -2.37 -1.43 3.44
N LEU A 333 -2.63 -2.31 2.45
CA LEU A 333 -3.81 -3.19 2.50
C LEU A 333 -3.77 -4.13 3.71
N THR A 334 -2.62 -4.75 3.98
CA THR A 334 -2.45 -5.65 5.14
C THR A 334 -2.57 -4.89 6.45
N SER A 335 -2.07 -3.65 6.52
CA SER A 335 -2.07 -2.80 7.71
C SER A 335 -3.36 -2.01 7.89
N SER A 336 -4.29 -2.01 6.93
CA SER A 336 -5.45 -1.11 6.91
C SER A 336 -6.30 -1.16 8.18
N LEU A 337 -6.53 -2.37 8.73
CA LEU A 337 -7.27 -2.53 9.99
C LEU A 337 -6.54 -1.91 11.18
N ALA A 338 -5.22 -2.11 11.27
CA ALA A 338 -4.41 -1.52 12.35
C ALA A 338 -4.29 0.01 12.20
N ILE A 339 -4.19 0.51 10.96
CA ILE A 339 -4.20 1.96 10.70
C ILE A 339 -5.53 2.57 11.14
N ALA A 340 -6.66 1.92 10.80
CA ALA A 340 -7.97 2.39 11.20
C ALA A 340 -8.15 2.41 12.73
N GLU A 341 -7.74 1.35 13.42
CA GLU A 341 -7.74 1.26 14.89
C GLU A 341 -6.88 2.37 15.50
N HIS A 342 -5.64 2.55 15.03
CA HIS A 342 -4.76 3.62 15.48
C HIS A 342 -5.34 5.02 15.26
N VAL A 343 -5.94 5.28 14.08
CA VAL A 343 -6.56 6.58 13.80
C VAL A 343 -7.73 6.85 14.74
N VAL A 344 -8.58 5.88 15.00
CA VAL A 344 -9.75 6.07 15.87
C VAL A 344 -9.36 6.16 17.34
N GLU A 345 -8.56 5.24 17.84
CA GLU A 345 -8.26 5.12 19.27
C GLU A 345 -7.19 6.10 19.75
N ASP A 346 -6.07 6.20 19.01
CA ASP A 346 -4.92 6.96 19.46
C ASP A 346 -4.86 8.39 18.90
N VAL A 347 -5.46 8.62 17.74
CA VAL A 347 -5.37 9.91 17.04
C VAL A 347 -6.60 10.78 17.28
N MET A 348 -7.81 10.22 17.26
CA MET A 348 -9.05 10.99 17.42
C MET A 348 -9.48 11.16 18.89
N ILE A 349 -9.13 10.20 19.77
CA ILE A 349 -9.55 10.19 21.16
C ILE A 349 -8.50 10.85 22.08
N SER A 350 -7.24 10.91 21.65
CA SER A 350 -6.15 11.57 22.37
C SER A 350 -6.16 13.07 22.15
#